data_168415ac93fe9df7b42f2ca6c3cbe150
#
_entry.id   168415ac93fe9df7b42f2ca6c3cbe150
#
_cell.length_a   1.000
_cell.length_b   1.000
_cell.length_c   1.000
_cell.angle_alpha   90.00
_cell.angle_beta   90.00
_cell.angle_gamma   90.00
#
_symmetry.space_group_name_H-M   'P 1'
#
loop_
_entity.id
_entity.type
_entity.pdbx_description
1 polymer ?
#
loop_
_entity_poly.entity_id
_entity_poly.type
_entity_poly.pdbx_seq_one_letter_code
_entity_poly.pdbx_strand_id
1 'polypeptide(L)'
;TTIIEVYGKQFNWTARYSGLDNNLGQANYKLVKGRNTLGVDTLDENYADDKVTSEVHLVIDKPVLLKFRSQDVIHSAFLPHFRVQMNCVPGMVTQFGFTPTKTTEQMRADPIVIKQMKAINSIRLANGEGEVEFEYILLCNKICGSAHYNMQMKFIVETQEEYDVWYASQENLKNKLLTQK
;
A
#
# COMPACT_ATOMS: atom_id res chain seq x y z
N THR A 1 14.05 -7.74 -6.30
CA THR A 1 12.82 -7.77 -5.48
C THR A 1 12.60 -6.39 -4.88
N THR A 2 11.49 -5.76 -5.18
CA THR A 2 11.11 -4.48 -4.56
C THR A 2 10.63 -4.75 -3.14
N ILE A 3 11.11 -3.97 -2.16
CA ILE A 3 10.68 -4.07 -0.76
C ILE A 3 9.76 -2.89 -0.45
N ILE A 4 8.55 -3.21 0.03
CA ILE A 4 7.56 -2.21 0.43
C ILE A 4 7.10 -2.54 1.83
N GLU A 5 7.14 -1.57 2.71
CA GLU A 5 6.62 -1.69 4.07
C GLU A 5 5.26 -1.00 4.17
N VAL A 6 4.25 -1.73 4.66
CA VAL A 6 2.87 -1.26 4.76
C VAL A 6 2.51 -1.13 6.24
N TYR A 7 2.13 0.06 6.64
CA TYR A 7 1.71 0.39 8.00
C TYR A 7 0.20 0.51 8.10
N GLY A 8 -0.41 -0.27 8.99
CA GLY A 8 -1.80 -0.08 9.42
C GLY A 8 -1.89 0.85 10.61
N LYS A 9 -2.84 1.78 10.54
CA LYS A 9 -3.24 2.68 11.64
C LYS A 9 -4.72 2.95 11.52
N GLN A 10 -5.43 3.15 12.61
CA GLN A 10 -6.85 3.49 12.59
C GLN A 10 -7.09 4.86 11.90
N PHE A 11 -7.66 4.98 10.68
CA PHE A 11 -8.23 3.91 9.86
C PHE A 11 -7.70 4.00 8.43
N ASN A 12 -6.41 3.97 8.27
CA ASN A 12 -5.74 4.07 6.97
C ASN A 12 -4.52 3.14 6.87
N TRP A 13 -4.04 3.00 5.65
CA TRP A 13 -2.77 2.36 5.33
C TRP A 13 -1.79 3.39 4.80
N THR A 14 -0.51 3.18 5.08
CA THR A 14 0.58 3.97 4.52
C THR A 14 1.65 3.02 3.98
N ALA A 15 2.12 3.24 2.76
CA ALA A 15 3.19 2.46 2.18
C ALA A 15 4.52 3.23 2.21
N ARG A 16 5.61 2.51 2.45
CA ARG A 16 6.98 3.01 2.37
C ARG A 16 7.82 2.10 1.48
N TYR A 17 8.39 2.66 0.44
CA TYR A 17 9.30 1.99 -0.48
C TYR A 17 10.73 2.16 -0.04
N SER A 18 11.55 1.15 -0.28
CA SER A 18 12.97 1.07 0.14
C SER A 18 13.95 1.88 -0.70
N GLY A 19 13.46 2.84 -1.48
CA GLY A 19 14.35 3.66 -2.30
C GLY A 19 15.06 2.90 -3.42
N LEU A 20 16.09 3.51 -3.97
CA LEU A 20 16.92 2.93 -5.04
C LEU A 20 17.97 1.96 -4.52
N ASP A 21 18.38 2.13 -3.28
CA ASP A 21 19.35 1.26 -2.60
C ASP A 21 18.73 -0.07 -2.13
N ASN A 22 17.39 -0.18 -2.22
CA ASN A 22 16.58 -1.32 -1.78
C ASN A 22 16.73 -1.65 -0.28
N ASN A 23 17.09 -0.64 0.53
CA ASN A 23 17.20 -0.73 1.97
C ASN A 23 16.24 0.26 2.64
N LEU A 24 15.35 -0.27 3.48
CA LEU A 24 14.48 0.59 4.29
C LEU A 24 15.25 1.17 5.47
N GLY A 25 15.19 2.48 5.66
CA GLY A 25 15.69 3.11 6.87
C GLY A 25 15.00 2.54 8.12
N GLN A 26 15.73 2.46 9.23
CA GLN A 26 15.19 1.97 10.50
C GLN A 26 14.01 2.82 10.97
N ALA A 27 13.03 2.19 11.59
CA ALA A 27 11.86 2.87 12.16
C ALA A 27 11.56 2.34 13.56
N ASN A 28 11.25 3.26 14.48
CA ASN A 28 10.91 2.93 15.85
C ASN A 28 9.72 3.81 16.30
N TYR A 29 8.73 3.21 16.94
CA TYR A 29 7.57 3.93 17.43
C TYR A 29 7.92 5.10 18.38
N LYS A 30 9.04 5.02 19.09
CA LYS A 30 9.53 6.10 19.99
C LYS A 30 9.96 7.36 19.24
N LEU A 31 10.24 7.23 17.94
CA LEU A 31 10.63 8.33 17.06
C LEU A 31 9.43 8.98 16.33
N VAL A 32 8.24 8.46 16.55
CA VAL A 32 7.01 9.04 15.99
C VAL A 32 6.77 10.40 16.62
N LYS A 33 6.99 11.47 15.84
CA LYS A 33 6.82 12.86 16.30
C LYS A 33 6.55 13.79 15.12
N GLY A 34 5.51 14.62 15.24
CA GLY A 34 5.18 15.60 14.22
C GLY A 34 5.00 14.96 12.83
N ARG A 35 5.83 15.37 11.88
CA ARG A 35 5.79 14.85 10.50
C ARG A 35 6.39 13.46 10.32
N ASN A 36 7.26 13.06 11.21
CA ASN A 36 7.82 11.71 11.23
C ASN A 36 6.78 10.72 11.77
N THR A 37 5.69 10.57 11.01
CA THR A 37 4.54 9.76 11.43
C THR A 37 4.84 8.27 11.44
N LEU A 38 5.88 7.82 10.75
CA LEU A 38 6.30 6.43 10.72
C LEU A 38 7.41 6.13 11.75
N GLY A 39 7.94 7.17 12.42
CA GLY A 39 9.02 7.02 13.39
C GLY A 39 10.34 6.55 12.76
N VAL A 40 10.65 7.03 11.56
CA VAL A 40 11.89 6.69 10.87
C VAL A 40 13.08 7.33 11.59
N ASP A 41 14.17 6.59 11.76
CA ASP A 41 15.40 7.10 12.33
C ASP A 41 16.14 7.95 11.29
N THR A 42 16.18 9.26 11.52
CA THR A 42 16.86 10.21 10.62
C THR A 42 18.38 10.20 10.73
N LEU A 43 18.94 9.41 11.64
CA LEU A 43 20.39 9.16 11.74
C LEU A 43 20.83 7.96 10.89
N ASP A 44 19.88 7.12 10.48
CA ASP A 44 20.14 6.02 9.55
C ASP A 44 20.00 6.54 8.10
N GLU A 45 21.12 6.67 7.40
CA GLU A 45 21.16 7.26 6.05
C GLU A 45 20.26 6.54 5.02
N ASN A 46 19.94 5.27 5.24
CA ASN A 46 19.07 4.47 4.34
C ASN A 46 17.66 5.04 4.19
N TYR A 47 17.17 5.88 5.12
CA TYR A 47 15.84 6.48 4.97
C TYR A 47 15.78 7.57 3.90
N ALA A 48 16.92 8.06 3.45
CA ALA A 48 17.00 9.33 2.71
C ALA A 48 16.28 9.28 1.37
N ASP A 49 16.32 8.13 0.68
CA ASP A 49 15.68 7.91 -0.61
C ASP A 49 14.38 7.07 -0.50
N ASP A 50 14.00 6.63 0.72
CA ASP A 50 12.70 6.02 0.97
C ASP A 50 11.57 6.93 0.46
N LYS A 51 10.48 6.33 -0.01
CA LYS A 51 9.30 7.07 -0.47
C LYS A 51 8.06 6.63 0.27
N VAL A 52 7.27 7.57 0.73
CA VAL A 52 6.03 7.31 1.48
C VAL A 52 4.83 7.72 0.64
N THR A 53 3.90 6.78 0.44
CA THR A 53 2.75 6.93 -0.45
C THR A 53 1.46 6.46 0.20
N SER A 54 0.32 6.90 -0.33
CA SER A 54 -1.03 6.47 0.06
C SER A 54 -1.62 5.37 -0.84
N GLU A 55 -0.89 4.95 -1.85
CA GLU A 55 -1.22 3.85 -2.75
C GLU A 55 0.04 3.08 -3.09
N VAL A 56 -0.11 1.86 -3.59
CA VAL A 56 1.01 0.99 -3.94
C VAL A 56 0.99 0.68 -5.43
N HIS A 57 2.11 0.94 -6.09
CA HIS A 57 2.37 0.57 -7.46
C HIS A 57 3.34 -0.60 -7.53
N LEU A 58 3.02 -1.58 -8.36
CA LEU A 58 3.80 -2.79 -8.57
C LEU A 58 4.08 -2.99 -10.06
N VAL A 59 5.25 -3.50 -10.37
CA VAL A 59 5.60 -3.85 -11.75
C VAL A 59 5.17 -5.28 -12.04
N ILE A 60 4.48 -5.49 -13.15
CA ILE A 60 4.09 -6.83 -13.62
C ILE A 60 5.33 -7.73 -13.75
N ASP A 61 5.18 -9.00 -13.40
CA ASP A 61 6.22 -10.05 -13.47
C ASP A 61 7.50 -9.76 -12.67
N LYS A 62 7.47 -8.77 -11.78
CA LYS A 62 8.56 -8.51 -10.84
C LYS A 62 8.20 -8.96 -9.43
N PRO A 63 9.11 -9.65 -8.74
CA PRO A 63 8.87 -10.08 -7.37
C PRO A 63 8.83 -8.88 -6.43
N VAL A 64 7.86 -8.89 -5.52
CA VAL A 64 7.72 -7.89 -4.45
C VAL A 64 7.70 -8.59 -3.09
N LEU A 65 8.32 -7.97 -2.11
CA LEU A 65 8.24 -8.33 -0.70
C LEU A 65 7.49 -7.24 0.06
N LEU A 66 6.28 -7.56 0.51
CA LEU A 66 5.52 -6.71 1.40
C LEU A 66 5.87 -7.03 2.85
N LYS A 67 6.22 -6.01 3.62
CA LYS A 67 6.39 -6.06 5.07
C LYS A 67 5.24 -5.31 5.72
N PHE A 68 4.60 -5.91 6.71
CA PHE A 68 3.42 -5.33 7.36
C PHE A 68 3.71 -4.99 8.81
N ARG A 69 3.30 -3.80 9.22
CA ARG A 69 3.40 -3.30 10.59
C ARG A 69 2.08 -2.68 11.03
N SER A 70 1.89 -2.57 12.33
CA SER A 70 0.83 -1.76 12.92
C SER A 70 1.42 -0.67 13.81
N GLN A 71 0.79 0.50 13.78
CA GLN A 71 1.16 1.64 14.63
C GLN A 71 0.29 1.77 15.89
N ASP A 72 -0.82 1.04 15.97
CA ASP A 72 -1.78 1.14 17.09
C ASP A 72 -2.34 -0.21 17.50
N VAL A 73 -3.42 -0.69 16.88
CA VAL A 73 -4.10 -1.95 17.20
C VAL A 73 -3.75 -3.03 16.18
N ILE A 74 -4.23 -4.25 16.40
CA ILE A 74 -4.08 -5.32 15.40
C ILE A 74 -4.99 -5.03 14.20
N HIS A 75 -4.38 -5.03 13.01
CA HIS A 75 -5.04 -5.04 11.71
C HIS A 75 -4.74 -6.37 11.00
N SER A 76 -5.40 -6.61 9.88
CA SER A 76 -5.05 -7.73 8.99
C SER A 76 -5.05 -7.23 7.55
N ALA A 77 -3.88 -7.22 6.94
CA ALA A 77 -3.71 -6.87 5.54
C ALA A 77 -4.28 -7.99 4.67
N PHE A 78 -5.29 -7.68 3.87
CA PHE A 78 -5.97 -8.62 2.99
C PHE A 78 -6.02 -8.10 1.56
N LEU A 79 -5.33 -8.80 0.66
CA LEU A 79 -5.29 -8.53 -0.77
C LEU A 79 -5.97 -9.71 -1.49
N PRO A 80 -7.30 -9.69 -1.66
CA PRO A 80 -8.06 -10.84 -2.15
C PRO A 80 -7.59 -11.33 -3.52
N HIS A 81 -7.29 -10.42 -4.44
CA HIS A 81 -6.89 -10.74 -5.80
C HIS A 81 -5.48 -11.33 -5.91
N PHE A 82 -4.61 -11.10 -4.92
CA PHE A 82 -3.30 -11.74 -4.79
C PHE A 82 -3.31 -12.93 -3.83
N ARG A 83 -4.46 -13.22 -3.19
CA ARG A 83 -4.63 -14.27 -2.16
C ARG A 83 -3.64 -14.12 -1.00
N VAL A 84 -3.38 -12.88 -0.61
CA VAL A 84 -2.50 -12.52 0.51
C VAL A 84 -3.34 -12.13 1.71
N GLN A 85 -3.03 -12.69 2.86
CA GLN A 85 -3.53 -12.25 4.15
C GLN A 85 -2.44 -12.35 5.20
N MET A 86 -2.13 -11.23 5.86
CA MET A 86 -1.11 -11.16 6.91
C MET A 86 -1.59 -10.27 8.05
N ASN A 87 -1.41 -10.72 9.28
CA ASN A 87 -1.71 -9.88 10.44
C ASN A 87 -0.68 -8.76 10.60
N CYS A 88 -1.16 -7.56 10.91
CA CYS A 88 -0.35 -6.41 11.28
C CYS A 88 -0.45 -6.25 12.80
N VAL A 89 0.59 -6.67 13.50
CA VAL A 89 0.62 -6.70 14.97
C VAL A 89 1.58 -5.64 15.47
N PRO A 90 1.17 -4.79 16.44
CA PRO A 90 2.07 -3.81 17.04
C PRO A 90 3.34 -4.47 17.59
N GLY A 91 4.52 -3.92 17.27
CA GLY A 91 5.80 -4.44 17.69
C GLY A 91 6.35 -5.62 16.89
N MET A 92 5.62 -6.11 15.89
CA MET A 92 6.06 -7.21 15.00
C MET A 92 6.08 -6.76 13.55
N VAL A 93 6.95 -7.41 12.76
CA VAL A 93 6.96 -7.30 11.29
C VAL A 93 6.56 -8.65 10.73
N THR A 94 5.45 -8.68 9.99
CA THR A 94 5.08 -9.83 9.18
C THR A 94 5.41 -9.55 7.73
N GLN A 95 5.56 -10.58 6.89
CA GLN A 95 5.95 -10.38 5.51
C GLN A 95 5.36 -11.42 4.58
N PHE A 96 5.15 -11.03 3.33
CA PHE A 96 4.69 -11.91 2.27
C PHE A 96 5.31 -11.48 0.94
N GLY A 97 5.88 -12.46 0.21
CA GLY A 97 6.44 -12.23 -1.13
C GLY A 97 5.56 -12.84 -2.20
N PHE A 98 5.37 -12.13 -3.32
CA PHE A 98 4.66 -12.62 -4.49
C PHE A 98 5.12 -11.91 -5.75
N THR A 99 4.65 -12.39 -6.90
CA THR A 99 4.88 -11.75 -8.20
C THR A 99 3.53 -11.51 -8.87
N PRO A 100 3.14 -10.25 -9.13
CA PRO A 100 1.90 -9.95 -9.85
C PRO A 100 2.02 -10.38 -11.30
N THR A 101 0.98 -11.05 -11.84
CA THR A 101 0.98 -11.65 -13.19
C THR A 101 0.00 -10.99 -14.17
N LYS A 102 -0.83 -10.06 -13.69
CA LYS A 102 -1.75 -9.29 -14.53
C LYS A 102 -1.72 -7.82 -14.12
N THR A 103 -1.66 -6.93 -15.08
CA THR A 103 -1.79 -5.49 -14.82
C THR A 103 -3.23 -5.13 -14.43
N THR A 104 -3.41 -3.97 -13.82
CA THR A 104 -4.74 -3.42 -13.51
C THR A 104 -5.59 -3.28 -14.77
N GLU A 105 -4.99 -2.81 -15.87
CA GLU A 105 -5.65 -2.68 -17.17
C GLU A 105 -6.06 -4.04 -17.77
N GLN A 106 -5.20 -5.05 -17.67
CA GLN A 106 -5.54 -6.41 -18.11
C GLN A 106 -6.71 -6.99 -17.29
N MET A 107 -6.78 -6.69 -15.99
CA MET A 107 -7.91 -7.10 -15.15
C MET A 107 -9.21 -6.38 -15.55
N ARG A 108 -9.14 -5.08 -15.86
CA ARG A 108 -10.28 -4.31 -16.35
C ARG A 108 -10.81 -4.82 -17.71
N ALA A 109 -9.91 -5.36 -18.54
CA ALA A 109 -10.27 -5.96 -19.84
C ALA A 109 -10.74 -7.42 -19.74
N ASP A 110 -10.59 -8.08 -18.58
CA ASP A 110 -11.00 -9.48 -18.39
C ASP A 110 -12.53 -9.62 -18.43
N PRO A 111 -13.12 -10.50 -19.29
CA PRO A 111 -14.57 -10.64 -19.41
C PRO A 111 -15.27 -11.01 -18.10
N ILE A 112 -14.63 -11.78 -17.23
CA ILE A 112 -15.19 -12.17 -15.92
C ILE A 112 -15.26 -10.94 -15.02
N VAL A 113 -14.19 -10.15 -14.98
CA VAL A 113 -14.11 -8.91 -14.19
C VAL A 113 -15.14 -7.89 -14.70
N ILE A 114 -15.26 -7.71 -16.02
CA ILE A 114 -16.26 -6.83 -16.62
C ILE A 114 -17.68 -7.24 -16.17
N LYS A 115 -18.00 -8.54 -16.20
CA LYS A 115 -19.30 -9.04 -15.74
C LYS A 115 -19.54 -8.76 -14.26
N GLN A 116 -18.52 -8.96 -13.41
CA GLN A 116 -18.61 -8.67 -11.99
C GLN A 116 -18.80 -7.17 -11.72
N MET A 117 -18.04 -6.32 -12.40
CA MET A 117 -18.13 -4.87 -12.23
C MET A 117 -19.49 -4.33 -12.70
N LYS A 118 -20.07 -4.86 -13.80
CA LYS A 118 -21.43 -4.52 -14.22
C LYS A 118 -22.47 -4.85 -13.14
N ALA A 119 -22.36 -6.01 -12.49
CA ALA A 119 -23.28 -6.39 -11.42
C ALA A 119 -23.13 -5.45 -10.19
N ILE A 120 -21.90 -5.13 -9.80
CA ILE A 120 -21.61 -4.19 -8.70
C ILE A 120 -22.17 -2.81 -9.04
N ASN A 121 -21.90 -2.29 -10.23
CA ASN A 121 -22.33 -0.96 -10.65
C ASN A 121 -23.86 -0.86 -10.76
N SER A 122 -24.56 -1.94 -11.14
CA SER A 122 -26.02 -1.98 -11.12
C SER A 122 -26.59 -1.76 -9.71
N ILE A 123 -25.98 -2.37 -8.69
CA ILE A 123 -26.39 -2.20 -7.28
C ILE A 123 -26.05 -0.78 -6.80
N ARG A 124 -24.86 -0.28 -7.13
CA ARG A 124 -24.42 1.06 -6.74
C ARG A 124 -25.35 2.15 -7.32
N LEU A 125 -25.66 2.04 -8.61
CA LEU A 125 -26.58 2.98 -9.28
C LEU A 125 -27.99 2.93 -8.68
N ALA A 126 -28.49 1.74 -8.32
CA ALA A 126 -29.77 1.60 -7.63
C ALA A 126 -29.78 2.27 -6.23
N ASN A 127 -28.62 2.37 -5.60
CA ASN A 127 -28.42 3.06 -4.31
C ASN A 127 -28.11 4.55 -4.46
N GLY A 128 -28.06 5.09 -5.68
CA GLY A 128 -27.71 6.49 -5.95
C GLY A 128 -26.20 6.78 -5.86
N GLU A 129 -25.37 5.74 -5.93
CA GLU A 129 -23.91 5.84 -5.94
C GLU A 129 -23.38 5.86 -7.37
N GLY A 130 -22.16 6.43 -7.56
CA GLY A 130 -21.48 6.42 -8.86
C GLY A 130 -20.93 5.04 -9.24
N GLU A 131 -20.68 4.84 -10.54
CA GLU A 131 -19.98 3.66 -11.04
C GLU A 131 -18.52 3.66 -10.58
N VAL A 132 -17.96 2.46 -10.45
CA VAL A 132 -16.54 2.23 -10.09
C VAL A 132 -15.90 1.27 -11.08
N GLU A 133 -14.61 1.42 -11.27
CA GLU A 133 -13.80 0.48 -12.04
C GLU A 133 -13.14 -0.55 -11.14
N PHE A 134 -12.64 -1.63 -11.75
CA PHE A 134 -11.84 -2.60 -11.03
C PHE A 134 -10.54 -1.97 -10.53
N GLU A 135 -10.22 -2.23 -9.28
CA GLU A 135 -8.94 -1.93 -8.65
C GLU A 135 -8.47 -3.12 -7.83
N TYR A 136 -7.17 -3.35 -7.79
CA TYR A 136 -6.60 -4.16 -6.72
C TYR A 136 -6.67 -3.37 -5.42
N ILE A 137 -7.22 -3.95 -4.38
CA ILE A 137 -7.45 -3.24 -3.11
C ILE A 137 -6.89 -4.05 -1.96
N LEU A 138 -6.12 -3.37 -1.10
CA LEU A 138 -5.79 -3.83 0.24
C LEU A 138 -6.92 -3.43 1.19
N LEU A 139 -7.46 -4.40 1.89
CA LEU A 139 -8.51 -4.22 2.89
C LEU A 139 -7.98 -4.58 4.28
N CYS A 140 -8.62 -4.04 5.32
CA CYS A 140 -8.45 -4.57 6.67
C CYS A 140 -9.44 -5.70 6.91
N ASN A 141 -8.93 -6.90 7.24
CA ASN A 141 -9.75 -8.10 7.50
C ASN A 141 -9.78 -8.48 9.00
N LYS A 142 -9.51 -7.53 9.88
CA LYS A 142 -9.61 -7.67 11.34
C LYS A 142 -10.34 -6.47 11.89
N ILE A 143 -11.42 -6.68 12.63
CA ILE A 143 -12.17 -5.57 13.28
C ILE A 143 -11.17 -4.76 14.12
N CYS A 144 -10.91 -3.54 13.72
CA CYS A 144 -9.91 -2.64 14.32
C CYS A 144 -10.50 -1.34 14.89
N GLY A 145 -11.82 -1.15 14.81
CA GLY A 145 -12.51 0.02 15.34
C GLY A 145 -13.71 0.44 14.51
N SER A 146 -14.26 1.63 14.76
CA SER A 146 -15.54 2.10 14.21
C SER A 146 -15.55 2.31 12.69
N ALA A 147 -14.43 2.72 12.10
CA ALA A 147 -14.29 2.93 10.65
C ALA A 147 -13.51 1.79 9.95
N HIS A 148 -13.45 0.61 10.57
CA HIS A 148 -12.83 -0.59 10.00
C HIS A 148 -13.29 -0.88 8.56
N TYR A 149 -14.57 -0.72 8.27
CA TYR A 149 -15.17 -0.99 6.96
C TYR A 149 -14.60 -0.12 5.83
N ASN A 150 -14.02 1.02 6.14
CA ASN A 150 -13.48 1.97 5.16
C ASN A 150 -11.94 1.98 5.12
N MET A 151 -11.29 1.08 5.86
CA MET A 151 -9.83 1.00 5.89
C MET A 151 -9.31 0.21 4.68
N GLN A 152 -8.97 0.93 3.62
CA GLN A 152 -8.53 0.37 2.34
C GLN A 152 -7.41 1.20 1.70
N MET A 153 -6.63 0.55 0.82
CA MET A 153 -5.58 1.18 0.03
C MET A 153 -5.57 0.58 -1.37
N LYS A 154 -5.41 1.44 -2.37
CA LYS A 154 -5.31 1.03 -3.76
C LYS A 154 -3.94 0.40 -4.04
N PHE A 155 -3.97 -0.69 -4.81
CA PHE A 155 -2.80 -1.30 -5.44
C PHE A 155 -2.95 -1.20 -6.96
N ILE A 156 -1.90 -0.83 -7.65
CA ILE A 156 -1.86 -0.67 -9.10
C ILE A 156 -0.76 -1.57 -9.62
N VAL A 157 -1.06 -2.45 -10.55
CA VAL A 157 -0.07 -3.26 -11.27
C VAL A 157 0.05 -2.71 -12.67
N GLU A 158 1.25 -2.34 -13.06
CA GLU A 158 1.53 -1.61 -14.29
C GLU A 158 2.84 -2.09 -14.95
N THR A 159 3.17 -1.54 -16.11
CA THR A 159 4.44 -1.80 -16.79
C THR A 159 5.62 -1.15 -16.04
N GLN A 160 6.85 -1.54 -16.40
CA GLN A 160 8.05 -0.93 -15.80
C GLN A 160 8.12 0.57 -16.14
N GLU A 161 7.77 0.95 -17.36
CA GLU A 161 7.82 2.32 -17.84
C GLU A 161 6.83 3.23 -17.08
N GLU A 162 5.61 2.77 -16.89
CA GLU A 162 4.59 3.49 -16.13
C GLU A 162 4.99 3.64 -14.66
N TYR A 163 5.50 2.56 -14.07
CA TYR A 163 6.03 2.57 -12.71
C TYR A 163 7.17 3.57 -12.53
N ASP A 164 8.14 3.61 -13.46
CA ASP A 164 9.29 4.50 -13.36
C ASP A 164 8.86 5.97 -13.41
N VAL A 165 7.87 6.32 -14.25
CA VAL A 165 7.28 7.66 -14.31
C VAL A 165 6.61 8.02 -13.00
N TRP A 166 5.76 7.13 -12.49
CA TRP A 166 5.09 7.34 -11.20
C TRP A 166 6.10 7.45 -10.06
N TYR A 167 7.06 6.52 -9.99
CA TYR A 167 8.05 6.47 -8.91
C TYR A 167 8.93 7.73 -8.89
N ALA A 168 9.32 8.24 -10.06
CA ALA A 168 10.09 9.48 -10.18
C ALA A 168 9.30 10.71 -9.68
N SER A 169 7.98 10.69 -9.80
CA SER A 169 7.11 11.77 -9.30
C SER A 169 6.97 11.81 -7.78
N GLN A 170 7.31 10.71 -7.10
CA GLN A 170 7.20 10.62 -5.65
C GLN A 170 8.38 11.30 -4.96
N GLU A 171 8.08 12.13 -3.97
CA GLU A 171 9.10 12.82 -3.19
C GLU A 171 9.80 11.86 -2.20
N ASN A 172 11.12 11.99 -2.08
CA ASN A 172 11.90 11.24 -1.11
C ASN A 172 11.53 11.63 0.34
N LEU A 173 11.59 10.68 1.26
CA LEU A 173 11.21 10.90 2.65
C LEU A 173 12.05 11.98 3.34
N LYS A 174 13.35 12.03 3.04
CA LYS A 174 14.23 13.10 3.53
C LYS A 174 13.69 14.49 3.19
N ASN A 175 13.28 14.70 1.94
CA ASN A 175 12.72 15.97 1.50
C ASN A 175 11.39 16.25 2.21
N LYS A 176 10.48 15.29 2.28
CA LYS A 176 9.20 15.42 3.01
C LYS A 176 9.40 15.83 4.47
N LEU A 177 10.43 15.35 5.14
CA LEU A 177 10.72 15.71 6.53
C LEU A 177 11.38 17.09 6.68
N LEU A 178 12.14 17.55 5.66
CA LEU A 178 12.89 18.80 5.69
C LEU A 178 12.12 20.00 5.12
N THR A 179 11.31 19.81 4.08
CA THR A 179 10.84 20.88 3.16
C THR A 179 9.69 21.75 3.67
N GLN A 180 9.19 21.53 4.86
CA GLN A 180 8.14 22.42 5.40
C GLN A 180 8.57 23.01 6.74
N LYS A 181 9.29 24.11 6.68
CA LYS A 181 9.41 25.08 7.78
C LYS A 181 8.16 25.93 7.89
#